data_1a3fcda6f22e6b62512910fb34995e97
#
_entry.id   1a3fcda6f22e6b62512910fb34995e97
#
_cell.length_a   1.000
_cell.length_b   1.000
_cell.length_c   1.000
_cell.angle_alpha   90.00
_cell.angle_beta   90.00
_cell.angle_gamma   90.00
#
_symmetry.space_group_name_H-M   'P 1'
#
loop_
_entity.id
_entity.type
_entity.pdbx_description
1 polymer ?
#
loop_
_entity_poly.entity_id
_entity_poly.type
_entity_poly.pdbx_seq_one_letter_code
_entity_poly.pdbx_strand_id
1 'polypeptide(L)'
;MDKTIYDLIIIGGGPAGAAAGVYAARKRLKTLIIAETFAGQSNVSAEVQNWIGTIAISGEELAISLRKHVEAYAGDALSIHEEVVQKLEPQNDTFLITTHRNSYIARTVLISTGSNRRRLEVPGADTFEHKGVTYCASCDGPLFEGQDLAVVGGGNAAFETAAQLLAYAKSVTIIHRSDNFDRADKITVLKVLSHPNMRAVKNVDITEVKGDKFATGIVYKDKVTGVVTELPVGGIFIEIGQLPNTEFLNGFVNLND
;
A
#
# COMPACT_ATOMS: atom_id res chain seq x y z
N MET A 1 -10.16 17.71 35.47
CA MET A 1 -10.90 17.44 34.22
C MET A 1 -11.00 15.94 34.08
N ASP A 2 -12.22 15.39 34.20
CA ASP A 2 -12.43 13.95 33.96
C ASP A 2 -12.06 13.65 32.50
N LYS A 3 -10.93 12.99 32.32
CA LYS A 3 -10.54 12.53 30.96
C LYS A 3 -11.50 11.41 30.58
N THR A 4 -12.22 11.62 29.48
CA THR A 4 -13.07 10.60 28.89
C THR A 4 -12.26 9.34 28.62
N ILE A 5 -12.66 8.19 29.16
CA ILE A 5 -12.10 6.89 28.86
C ILE A 5 -12.96 6.25 27.76
N TYR A 6 -12.35 5.90 26.63
CA TYR A 6 -13.00 5.17 25.56
C TYR A 6 -12.94 3.65 25.84
N ASP A 7 -13.97 2.92 25.42
CA ASP A 7 -13.91 1.45 25.42
C ASP A 7 -12.95 0.97 24.34
N LEU A 8 -12.97 1.66 23.19
CA LEU A 8 -12.13 1.34 22.03
C LEU A 8 -11.62 2.61 21.36
N ILE A 9 -10.32 2.67 21.06
CA ILE A 9 -9.77 3.61 20.08
C ILE A 9 -9.28 2.83 18.86
N ILE A 10 -9.75 3.24 17.69
CA ILE A 10 -9.34 2.69 16.38
C ILE A 10 -8.35 3.67 15.75
N ILE A 11 -7.15 3.21 15.47
CA ILE A 11 -6.11 4.02 14.81
C ILE A 11 -6.03 3.61 13.34
N GLY A 12 -6.46 4.51 12.46
CA GLY A 12 -6.49 4.33 11.01
C GLY A 12 -7.91 4.26 10.44
N GLY A 13 -8.14 5.02 9.36
CA GLY A 13 -9.43 5.18 8.67
C GLY A 13 -9.54 4.40 7.36
N GLY A 14 -8.66 3.43 7.12
CA GLY A 14 -8.75 2.54 5.98
C GLY A 14 -9.98 1.60 6.06
N PRO A 15 -10.18 0.72 5.07
CA PRO A 15 -11.31 -0.21 5.06
C PRO A 15 -11.46 -1.04 6.35
N ALA A 16 -10.34 -1.47 6.93
CA ALA A 16 -10.33 -2.23 8.18
C ALA A 16 -10.82 -1.39 9.38
N GLY A 17 -10.32 -0.15 9.51
CA GLY A 17 -10.73 0.77 10.58
C GLY A 17 -12.19 1.21 10.44
N ALA A 18 -12.64 1.50 9.22
CA ALA A 18 -14.04 1.83 8.94
C ALA A 18 -14.96 0.66 9.30
N ALA A 19 -14.63 -0.57 8.89
CA ALA A 19 -15.39 -1.75 9.25
C ALA A 19 -15.48 -1.93 10.77
N ALA A 20 -14.34 -1.84 11.48
CA ALA A 20 -14.30 -1.92 12.94
C ALA A 20 -15.18 -0.82 13.60
N GLY A 21 -15.12 0.40 13.06
CA GLY A 21 -15.93 1.53 13.55
C GLY A 21 -17.43 1.28 13.45
N VAL A 22 -17.89 0.79 12.29
CA VAL A 22 -19.30 0.42 12.08
C VAL A 22 -19.75 -0.63 13.10
N TYR A 23 -18.95 -1.69 13.30
CA TYR A 23 -19.32 -2.74 14.26
C TYR A 23 -19.25 -2.25 15.69
N ALA A 24 -18.27 -1.43 16.08
CA ALA A 24 -18.17 -0.85 17.42
C ALA A 24 -19.37 0.06 17.72
N ALA A 25 -19.74 0.93 16.81
CA ALA A 25 -20.90 1.82 16.94
C ALA A 25 -22.19 1.03 17.06
N ARG A 26 -22.42 0.00 16.26
CA ARG A 26 -23.59 -0.88 16.34
C ARG A 26 -23.68 -1.65 17.66
N LYS A 27 -22.54 -1.91 18.32
CA LYS A 27 -22.47 -2.49 19.67
C LYS A 27 -22.54 -1.44 20.78
N ARG A 28 -22.67 -0.16 20.43
CA ARG A 28 -22.69 0.99 21.35
C ARG A 28 -21.46 1.08 22.27
N LEU A 29 -20.31 0.64 21.79
CA LEU A 29 -19.05 0.87 22.48
C LEU A 29 -18.67 2.34 22.37
N LYS A 30 -18.24 2.95 23.47
CA LYS A 30 -17.72 4.32 23.46
C LYS A 30 -16.40 4.35 22.69
N THR A 31 -16.47 4.74 21.42
CA THR A 31 -15.39 4.55 20.44
C THR A 31 -14.88 5.89 19.91
N LEU A 32 -13.57 5.97 19.67
CA LEU A 32 -12.94 7.04 18.93
C LEU A 32 -12.20 6.45 17.74
N ILE A 33 -12.42 6.96 16.53
CA ILE A 33 -11.55 6.72 15.38
C ILE A 33 -10.58 7.89 15.28
N ILE A 34 -9.29 7.59 15.22
CA ILE A 34 -8.24 8.58 14.94
C ILE A 34 -7.63 8.21 13.60
N ALA A 35 -7.79 9.07 12.61
CA ALA A 35 -7.30 8.85 11.25
C ALA A 35 -6.98 10.17 10.57
N GLU A 36 -5.90 10.22 9.81
CA GLU A 36 -5.57 11.37 8.98
C GLU A 36 -6.53 11.46 7.78
N THR A 37 -6.82 10.31 7.15
CA THR A 37 -7.73 10.19 6.00
C THR A 37 -8.51 8.89 6.07
N PHE A 38 -9.63 8.83 5.33
CA PHE A 38 -10.37 7.60 5.08
C PHE A 38 -9.89 6.91 3.78
N ALA A 39 -10.23 5.62 3.62
CA ALA A 39 -9.83 4.70 2.56
C ALA A 39 -8.33 4.37 2.49
N GLY A 40 -7.46 5.02 3.26
CA GLY A 40 -6.02 4.72 3.28
C GLY A 40 -5.40 4.79 1.88
N GLN A 41 -4.63 3.78 1.48
CA GLN A 41 -3.96 3.74 0.17
C GLN A 41 -4.92 3.75 -1.04
N SER A 42 -6.17 3.31 -0.86
CA SER A 42 -7.13 3.29 -1.97
C SER A 42 -7.58 4.69 -2.41
N ASN A 43 -7.41 5.71 -1.56
CA ASN A 43 -7.87 7.08 -1.83
C ASN A 43 -7.26 7.70 -3.10
N VAL A 44 -6.05 7.30 -3.48
CA VAL A 44 -5.35 7.83 -4.67
C VAL A 44 -5.66 7.08 -5.96
N SER A 45 -6.44 5.98 -5.89
CA SER A 45 -6.79 5.18 -7.07
C SER A 45 -7.82 5.91 -7.92
N ALA A 46 -7.56 6.04 -9.21
CA ALA A 46 -8.52 6.62 -10.15
C ALA A 46 -9.78 5.76 -10.24
N GLU A 47 -9.61 4.44 -10.23
CA GLU A 47 -10.70 3.48 -10.29
C GLU A 47 -10.33 2.21 -9.49
N VAL A 48 -11.24 1.74 -8.64
CA VAL A 48 -11.14 0.52 -7.85
C VAL A 48 -12.22 -0.45 -8.35
N GLN A 49 -11.80 -1.55 -8.98
CA GLN A 49 -12.69 -2.56 -9.59
C GLN A 49 -12.79 -3.86 -8.79
N ASN A 50 -12.03 -3.99 -7.72
CA ASN A 50 -11.96 -5.18 -6.86
C ASN A 50 -12.62 -4.99 -5.48
N TRP A 51 -13.42 -3.95 -5.31
CA TRP A 51 -14.25 -3.76 -4.13
C TRP A 51 -15.56 -4.51 -4.30
N ILE A 52 -15.67 -5.69 -3.68
CA ILE A 52 -16.83 -6.58 -3.85
C ILE A 52 -18.13 -5.88 -3.42
N GLY A 53 -19.13 -5.95 -4.29
CA GLY A 53 -20.40 -5.25 -4.13
C GLY A 53 -20.51 -3.93 -4.90
N THR A 54 -19.39 -3.47 -5.50
CA THR A 54 -19.35 -2.28 -6.37
C THR A 54 -18.53 -2.63 -7.61
N ILE A 55 -19.08 -2.43 -8.81
CA ILE A 55 -18.43 -2.82 -10.07
C ILE A 55 -17.15 -1.99 -10.28
N ALA A 56 -17.27 -0.67 -10.11
CA ALA A 56 -16.19 0.28 -10.19
C ALA A 56 -16.49 1.50 -9.32
N ILE A 57 -15.50 2.05 -8.66
CA ILE A 57 -15.60 3.23 -7.81
C ILE A 57 -14.25 3.94 -7.75
N SER A 58 -14.24 5.26 -7.75
CA SER A 58 -12.99 5.99 -7.48
C SER A 58 -12.55 5.84 -6.02
N GLY A 59 -11.26 5.97 -5.77
CA GLY A 59 -10.73 5.92 -4.40
C GLY A 59 -11.33 6.98 -3.50
N GLU A 60 -11.57 8.18 -4.04
CA GLU A 60 -12.22 9.28 -3.34
C GLU A 60 -13.68 8.95 -2.96
N GLU A 61 -14.48 8.44 -3.91
CA GLU A 61 -15.86 8.02 -3.64
C GLU A 61 -15.90 6.86 -2.62
N LEU A 62 -14.95 5.93 -2.67
CA LEU A 62 -14.81 4.87 -1.69
C LEU A 62 -14.52 5.45 -0.30
N ALA A 63 -13.60 6.42 -0.19
CA ALA A 63 -13.30 7.12 1.06
C ALA A 63 -14.53 7.78 1.67
N ILE A 64 -15.29 8.52 0.83
CA ILE A 64 -16.53 9.16 1.22
C ILE A 64 -17.59 8.14 1.67
N SER A 65 -17.71 7.03 0.94
CA SER A 65 -18.66 5.95 1.26
C SER A 65 -18.36 5.30 2.58
N LEU A 66 -17.08 4.94 2.85
CA LEU A 66 -16.64 4.35 4.10
C LEU A 66 -16.89 5.29 5.29
N ARG A 67 -16.54 6.57 5.14
CA ARG A 67 -16.79 7.59 6.16
C ARG A 67 -18.27 7.74 6.46
N LYS A 68 -19.09 7.92 5.45
CA LYS A 68 -20.57 8.02 5.61
C LYS A 68 -21.17 6.80 6.29
N HIS A 69 -20.65 5.60 5.99
CA HIS A 69 -21.14 4.38 6.63
C HIS A 69 -20.83 4.37 8.13
N VAL A 70 -19.64 4.80 8.55
CA VAL A 70 -19.30 4.95 9.97
C VAL A 70 -20.21 6.00 10.63
N GLU A 71 -20.33 7.19 10.03
CA GLU A 71 -21.12 8.31 10.55
C GLU A 71 -22.60 7.94 10.70
N ALA A 72 -23.15 7.15 9.80
CA ALA A 72 -24.56 6.71 9.83
C ALA A 72 -24.89 5.87 11.08
N TYR A 73 -23.92 5.20 11.68
CA TYR A 73 -24.10 4.40 12.90
C TYR A 73 -23.46 5.03 14.14
N ALA A 74 -22.71 6.12 14.00
CA ALA A 74 -21.94 6.72 15.08
C ALA A 74 -22.80 7.12 16.29
N GLY A 75 -23.91 7.86 16.04
CA GLY A 75 -24.76 8.40 17.12
C GLY A 75 -23.92 9.06 18.21
N ASP A 76 -24.26 8.78 19.45
CA ASP A 76 -23.51 9.26 20.63
C ASP A 76 -22.34 8.31 21.03
N ALA A 77 -22.24 7.16 20.38
CA ALA A 77 -21.28 6.12 20.76
C ALA A 77 -19.92 6.27 20.10
N LEU A 78 -19.83 6.92 18.94
CA LEU A 78 -18.58 7.00 18.20
C LEU A 78 -18.29 8.43 17.74
N SER A 79 -17.03 8.85 17.88
CA SER A 79 -16.50 10.10 17.32
C SER A 79 -15.32 9.81 16.39
N ILE A 80 -15.07 10.75 15.47
CA ILE A 80 -13.98 10.69 14.48
C ILE A 80 -13.13 11.93 14.65
N HIS A 81 -11.82 11.74 14.84
CA HIS A 81 -10.87 12.84 14.90
C HIS A 81 -9.83 12.70 13.79
N GLU A 82 -9.69 13.76 12.99
CA GLU A 82 -8.69 13.84 11.92
C GLU A 82 -7.34 14.27 12.49
N GLU A 83 -6.64 13.29 13.03
CA GLU A 83 -5.36 13.47 13.72
C GLU A 83 -4.39 12.34 13.38
N VAL A 84 -3.09 12.61 13.57
CA VAL A 84 -2.01 11.63 13.43
C VAL A 84 -1.55 11.19 14.80
N VAL A 85 -1.60 9.88 15.07
CA VAL A 85 -1.06 9.30 16.30
C VAL A 85 0.45 9.27 16.24
N GLN A 86 1.08 9.81 17.28
CA GLN A 86 2.53 9.86 17.42
C GLN A 86 3.08 8.86 18.41
N LYS A 87 2.25 8.45 19.39
CA LYS A 87 2.68 7.54 20.46
C LYS A 87 1.52 6.76 21.04
N LEU A 88 1.79 5.51 21.38
CA LEU A 88 0.91 4.61 22.14
C LEU A 88 1.69 4.07 23.33
N GLU A 89 1.15 4.25 24.55
CA GLU A 89 1.77 3.80 25.79
C GLU A 89 0.77 3.05 26.67
N PRO A 90 1.17 1.91 27.26
CA PRO A 90 0.35 1.27 28.29
C PRO A 90 0.33 2.15 29.56
N GLN A 91 -0.82 2.25 30.19
CA GLN A 91 -1.01 3.00 31.43
C GLN A 91 -1.93 2.22 32.39
N ASN A 92 -1.37 1.39 33.26
CA ASN A 92 -2.12 0.43 34.11
C ASN A 92 -3.01 -0.47 33.22
N ASP A 93 -4.34 -0.43 33.43
CA ASP A 93 -5.33 -1.21 32.69
C ASP A 93 -5.88 -0.48 31.44
N THR A 94 -5.20 0.57 31.00
CA THR A 94 -5.60 1.41 29.88
C THR A 94 -4.40 1.74 28.99
N PHE A 95 -4.67 2.42 27.87
CA PHE A 95 -3.67 2.92 26.95
C PHE A 95 -3.78 4.43 26.84
N LEU A 96 -2.64 5.11 26.84
CA LEU A 96 -2.52 6.53 26.51
C LEU A 96 -2.14 6.64 25.02
N ILE A 97 -2.97 7.32 24.26
CA ILE A 97 -2.75 7.61 22.84
C ILE A 97 -2.47 9.11 22.72
N THR A 98 -1.28 9.46 22.23
CA THR A 98 -0.88 10.84 21.99
C THR A 98 -0.86 11.12 20.51
N THR A 99 -1.54 12.17 20.10
CA THR A 99 -1.54 12.70 18.74
C THR A 99 -0.73 14.01 18.70
N HIS A 100 -0.61 14.60 17.52
CA HIS A 100 0.01 15.94 17.37
C HIS A 100 -0.81 17.08 18.00
N ARG A 101 -2.06 16.82 18.40
CA ARG A 101 -2.97 17.84 18.99
C ARG A 101 -3.43 17.51 20.41
N ASN A 102 -3.71 16.24 20.67
CA ASN A 102 -4.42 15.82 21.88
C ASN A 102 -3.84 14.54 22.48
N SER A 103 -4.37 14.16 23.65
CA SER A 103 -4.13 12.85 24.26
C SER A 103 -5.45 12.22 24.68
N TYR A 104 -5.57 10.92 24.46
CA TYR A 104 -6.77 10.13 24.69
C TYR A 104 -6.45 8.89 25.53
N ILE A 105 -7.44 8.40 26.26
CA ILE A 105 -7.31 7.18 27.08
C ILE A 105 -8.34 6.15 26.60
N ALA A 106 -7.90 4.91 26.40
CA ALA A 106 -8.77 3.80 26.01
C ALA A 106 -8.47 2.54 26.81
N ARG A 107 -9.50 1.68 26.98
CA ARG A 107 -9.35 0.33 27.53
C ARG A 107 -8.76 -0.63 26.51
N THR A 108 -9.10 -0.45 25.26
CA THR A 108 -8.60 -1.26 24.14
C THR A 108 -8.23 -0.38 22.94
N VAL A 109 -7.24 -0.82 22.17
CA VAL A 109 -6.79 -0.15 20.96
C VAL A 109 -6.79 -1.14 19.81
N LEU A 110 -7.38 -0.74 18.69
CA LEU A 110 -7.29 -1.47 17.41
C LEU A 110 -6.40 -0.69 16.47
N ILE A 111 -5.31 -1.32 16.02
CA ILE A 111 -4.35 -0.73 15.12
C ILE A 111 -4.67 -1.19 13.69
N SER A 112 -5.09 -0.26 12.85
CA SER A 112 -5.44 -0.49 11.44
C SER A 112 -4.80 0.56 10.52
N THR A 113 -3.57 0.96 10.88
CA THR A 113 -2.81 2.02 10.21
C THR A 113 -2.26 1.62 8.84
N GLY A 114 -2.31 0.32 8.50
CA GLY A 114 -1.83 -0.17 7.23
C GLY A 114 -0.33 0.02 7.03
N SER A 115 0.06 0.22 5.78
CA SER A 115 1.45 0.39 5.38
C SER A 115 1.55 1.42 4.24
N ASN A 116 2.73 2.00 4.07
CA ASN A 116 3.09 2.79 2.90
C ASN A 116 3.97 1.96 1.96
N ARG A 117 3.77 2.08 0.67
CA ARG A 117 4.64 1.45 -0.32
C ARG A 117 5.96 2.20 -0.39
N ARG A 118 7.05 1.46 -0.52
CA ARG A 118 8.35 2.07 -0.82
C ARG A 118 8.30 2.64 -2.22
N ARG A 119 8.69 3.89 -2.35
CA ARG A 119 8.79 4.57 -3.64
C ARG A 119 10.12 4.25 -4.31
N LEU A 120 10.12 4.28 -5.63
CA LEU A 120 11.34 4.21 -6.41
C LEU A 120 11.95 5.61 -6.47
N GLU A 121 13.06 5.82 -5.75
CA GLU A 121 13.70 7.12 -5.58
C GLU A 121 14.73 7.38 -6.71
N VAL A 122 14.23 7.50 -7.95
CA VAL A 122 15.06 7.85 -9.11
C VAL A 122 14.38 8.94 -9.94
N PRO A 123 15.12 9.73 -10.72
CA PRO A 123 14.55 10.71 -11.63
C PRO A 123 13.44 10.13 -12.49
N GLY A 124 12.34 10.86 -12.63
CA GLY A 124 11.18 10.46 -13.41
C GLY A 124 10.17 9.57 -12.69
N ALA A 125 10.54 8.84 -11.64
CA ALA A 125 9.63 7.93 -10.96
C ALA A 125 8.38 8.66 -10.40
N ASP A 126 8.58 9.76 -9.68
CA ASP A 126 7.48 10.56 -9.13
C ASP A 126 6.69 11.31 -10.22
N THR A 127 7.37 11.74 -11.30
CA THR A 127 6.74 12.45 -12.42
C THR A 127 5.72 11.59 -13.15
N PHE A 128 6.03 10.30 -13.25
CA PHE A 128 5.20 9.33 -13.95
C PHE A 128 4.37 8.44 -13.00
N GLU A 129 4.31 8.76 -11.70
CA GLU A 129 3.42 8.09 -10.75
C GLU A 129 1.97 8.24 -11.24
N HIS A 130 1.24 7.13 -11.34
CA HIS A 130 -0.09 7.02 -11.97
C HIS A 130 -0.14 7.39 -13.47
N LYS A 131 1.00 7.54 -14.11
CA LYS A 131 1.16 7.80 -15.56
C LYS A 131 2.10 6.76 -16.19
N GLY A 132 1.89 5.50 -15.87
CA GLY A 132 2.74 4.38 -16.31
C GLY A 132 3.64 3.81 -15.22
N VAL A 133 3.90 4.53 -14.12
CA VAL A 133 4.47 3.97 -12.90
C VAL A 133 3.32 3.66 -11.94
N THR A 134 3.22 2.43 -11.49
CA THR A 134 2.13 1.93 -10.65
C THR A 134 2.60 0.89 -9.63
N TYR A 135 1.72 0.50 -8.70
CA TYR A 135 2.01 -0.37 -7.58
C TYR A 135 0.98 -1.50 -7.41
N CYS A 136 0.02 -1.61 -8.31
CA CYS A 136 -1.09 -2.56 -8.15
C CYS A 136 -1.39 -3.27 -9.47
N ALA A 137 -0.93 -4.51 -9.63
CA ALA A 137 -1.23 -5.31 -10.82
C ALA A 137 -2.72 -5.61 -10.97
N SER A 138 -3.41 -5.90 -9.86
CA SER A 138 -4.85 -6.20 -9.88
C SER A 138 -5.71 -4.99 -10.23
N CYS A 139 -5.22 -3.76 -9.94
CA CYS A 139 -5.94 -2.52 -10.24
C CYS A 139 -5.68 -2.07 -11.68
N ASP A 140 -4.40 -2.01 -12.07
CA ASP A 140 -3.96 -1.30 -13.27
C ASP A 140 -3.53 -2.26 -14.39
N GLY A 141 -3.28 -3.54 -14.09
CA GLY A 141 -2.80 -4.53 -15.06
C GLY A 141 -3.59 -4.56 -16.37
N PRO A 142 -4.93 -4.60 -16.34
CA PRO A 142 -5.75 -4.58 -17.56
C PRO A 142 -5.55 -3.36 -18.46
N LEU A 143 -5.15 -2.21 -17.90
CA LEU A 143 -4.90 -0.97 -18.67
C LEU A 143 -3.67 -1.08 -19.59
N PHE A 144 -2.81 -2.06 -19.32
CA PHE A 144 -1.56 -2.28 -20.04
C PHE A 144 -1.62 -3.51 -20.97
N GLU A 145 -2.83 -3.93 -21.37
CA GLU A 145 -3.01 -5.08 -22.28
C GLU A 145 -2.18 -4.92 -23.56
N GLY A 146 -1.48 -5.98 -23.94
CA GLY A 146 -0.65 -6.05 -25.15
C GLY A 146 0.66 -5.27 -25.11
N GLN A 147 1.03 -4.67 -23.98
CA GLN A 147 2.25 -3.88 -23.83
C GLN A 147 3.40 -4.70 -23.22
N ASP A 148 4.63 -4.24 -23.44
CA ASP A 148 5.82 -4.73 -22.74
C ASP A 148 5.91 -4.03 -21.38
N LEU A 149 6.02 -4.77 -20.28
CA LEU A 149 5.95 -4.25 -18.92
C LEU A 149 7.21 -4.56 -18.11
N ALA A 150 7.53 -3.70 -17.15
CA ALA A 150 8.56 -3.94 -16.16
C ALA A 150 7.96 -4.13 -14.77
N VAL A 151 8.52 -5.06 -13.99
CA VAL A 151 8.27 -5.22 -12.55
C VAL A 151 9.58 -4.98 -11.81
N VAL A 152 9.61 -3.97 -10.97
CA VAL A 152 10.78 -3.63 -10.15
C VAL A 152 10.67 -4.31 -8.81
N GLY A 153 11.54 -5.27 -8.55
CA GLY A 153 11.53 -6.05 -7.32
C GLY A 153 12.03 -7.47 -7.53
N GLY A 154 12.02 -8.30 -6.48
CA GLY A 154 12.48 -9.69 -6.59
C GLY A 154 12.04 -10.54 -5.40
N GLY A 155 11.05 -10.07 -4.63
CA GLY A 155 10.36 -10.83 -3.59
C GLY A 155 9.05 -11.45 -4.09
N ASN A 156 8.28 -12.06 -3.19
CA ASN A 156 6.99 -12.69 -3.52
C ASN A 156 6.07 -11.75 -4.26
N ALA A 157 5.86 -10.52 -3.78
CA ALA A 157 5.00 -9.53 -4.41
C ALA A 157 5.38 -9.26 -5.88
N ALA A 158 6.69 -9.16 -6.19
CA ALA A 158 7.14 -8.95 -7.56
C ALA A 158 6.81 -10.13 -8.49
N PHE A 159 6.95 -11.36 -8.01
CA PHE A 159 6.62 -12.54 -8.80
C PHE A 159 5.11 -12.76 -8.93
N GLU A 160 4.32 -12.46 -7.89
CA GLU A 160 2.85 -12.48 -7.95
C GLU A 160 2.32 -11.42 -8.92
N THR A 161 2.85 -10.21 -8.86
CA THR A 161 2.58 -9.13 -9.81
C THR A 161 2.94 -9.55 -11.24
N ALA A 162 4.14 -10.10 -11.45
CA ALA A 162 4.54 -10.58 -12.77
C ALA A 162 3.63 -11.69 -13.30
N ALA A 163 3.23 -12.64 -12.44
CA ALA A 163 2.29 -13.70 -12.80
C ALA A 163 0.93 -13.16 -13.24
N GLN A 164 0.40 -12.16 -12.55
CA GLN A 164 -0.85 -11.50 -12.91
C GLN A 164 -0.74 -10.76 -14.25
N LEU A 165 0.35 -10.00 -14.43
CA LEU A 165 0.57 -9.21 -15.64
C LEU A 165 0.75 -10.09 -16.90
N LEU A 166 1.29 -11.29 -16.77
CA LEU A 166 1.43 -12.23 -17.90
C LEU A 166 0.09 -12.64 -18.52
N ALA A 167 -1.03 -12.41 -17.84
CA ALA A 167 -2.36 -12.63 -18.40
C ALA A 167 -2.78 -11.54 -19.43
N TYR A 168 -2.18 -10.37 -19.37
CA TYR A 168 -2.55 -9.20 -20.18
C TYR A 168 -1.40 -8.73 -21.08
N ALA A 169 -0.18 -8.77 -20.56
CA ALA A 169 1.00 -8.17 -21.17
C ALA A 169 1.50 -8.97 -22.38
N LYS A 170 2.09 -8.27 -23.35
CA LYS A 170 2.87 -8.89 -24.41
C LYS A 170 4.14 -9.53 -23.87
N SER A 171 4.83 -8.87 -22.95
CA SER A 171 5.95 -9.43 -22.19
C SER A 171 6.08 -8.75 -20.82
N VAL A 172 6.69 -9.46 -19.86
CA VAL A 172 6.99 -8.93 -18.52
C VAL A 172 8.47 -9.12 -18.24
N THR A 173 9.14 -8.07 -17.78
CA THR A 173 10.55 -8.11 -17.37
C THR A 173 10.67 -7.76 -15.89
N ILE A 174 11.08 -8.72 -15.05
CA ILE A 174 11.48 -8.43 -13.67
C ILE A 174 12.87 -7.79 -13.67
N ILE A 175 13.00 -6.66 -12.98
CA ILE A 175 14.27 -5.95 -12.79
C ILE A 175 14.61 -6.01 -11.30
N HIS A 176 15.73 -6.67 -10.97
CA HIS A 176 16.11 -6.93 -9.60
C HIS A 176 17.54 -6.49 -9.28
N ARG A 177 17.71 -5.87 -8.10
CA ARG A 177 18.99 -5.33 -7.65
C ARG A 177 20.02 -6.39 -7.23
N SER A 178 19.58 -7.61 -6.89
CA SER A 178 20.44 -8.71 -6.45
C SER A 178 20.63 -9.74 -7.58
N ASP A 179 21.58 -10.61 -7.44
CA ASP A 179 21.90 -11.67 -8.40
C ASP A 179 20.99 -12.90 -8.29
N ASN A 180 20.20 -12.98 -7.21
CA ASN A 180 19.31 -14.11 -6.91
C ASN A 180 17.91 -13.60 -6.44
N PHE A 181 16.97 -14.52 -6.31
CA PHE A 181 15.61 -14.28 -5.84
C PHE A 181 15.30 -15.01 -4.52
N ASP A 182 16.27 -15.06 -3.60
CA ASP A 182 16.17 -15.84 -2.36
C ASP A 182 15.03 -15.42 -1.42
N ARG A 183 14.48 -14.20 -1.60
CA ARG A 183 13.35 -13.69 -0.83
C ARG A 183 11.99 -14.08 -1.41
N ALA A 184 11.95 -14.77 -2.55
CA ALA A 184 10.73 -15.22 -3.17
C ALA A 184 10.56 -16.73 -3.05
N ASP A 185 9.31 -17.19 -3.03
CA ASP A 185 8.99 -18.62 -3.07
C ASP A 185 9.55 -19.27 -4.31
N LYS A 186 10.35 -20.32 -4.13
CA LYS A 186 11.09 -20.99 -5.20
C LYS A 186 10.18 -21.60 -6.27
N ILE A 187 9.00 -22.10 -5.86
CA ILE A 187 8.04 -22.72 -6.79
C ILE A 187 7.44 -21.64 -7.69
N THR A 188 7.05 -20.52 -7.10
CA THR A 188 6.52 -19.36 -7.84
C THR A 188 7.57 -18.78 -8.79
N VAL A 189 8.80 -18.62 -8.34
CA VAL A 189 9.92 -18.16 -9.18
C VAL A 189 10.09 -19.05 -10.40
N LEU A 190 10.21 -20.37 -10.20
CA LEU A 190 10.39 -21.33 -11.30
C LEU A 190 9.21 -21.29 -12.29
N LYS A 191 7.99 -21.26 -11.78
CA LYS A 191 6.78 -21.22 -12.61
C LYS A 191 6.71 -19.94 -13.45
N VAL A 192 6.97 -18.79 -12.86
CA VAL A 192 6.88 -17.49 -13.54
C VAL A 192 8.01 -17.36 -14.56
N LEU A 193 9.25 -17.69 -14.20
CA LEU A 193 10.39 -17.62 -15.13
C LEU A 193 10.34 -18.63 -16.28
N SER A 194 9.55 -19.70 -16.15
CA SER A 194 9.36 -20.64 -17.27
C SER A 194 8.39 -20.14 -18.35
N HIS A 195 7.68 -19.04 -18.10
CA HIS A 195 6.74 -18.50 -19.08
C HIS A 195 7.48 -17.86 -20.25
N PRO A 196 7.10 -18.13 -21.53
CA PRO A 196 7.84 -17.68 -22.71
C PRO A 196 7.96 -16.16 -22.85
N ASN A 197 6.99 -15.41 -22.32
CA ASN A 197 6.96 -13.95 -22.35
C ASN A 197 7.58 -13.31 -21.12
N MET A 198 8.21 -14.11 -20.23
CA MET A 198 8.87 -13.63 -19.03
C MET A 198 10.37 -13.46 -19.22
N ARG A 199 10.90 -12.37 -18.70
CA ARG A 199 12.35 -12.10 -18.65
C ARG A 199 12.76 -11.66 -17.26
N ALA A 200 14.02 -11.87 -16.90
CA ALA A 200 14.60 -11.39 -15.66
C ALA A 200 15.93 -10.67 -15.93
N VAL A 201 16.04 -9.46 -15.44
CA VAL A 201 17.27 -8.67 -15.38
C VAL A 201 17.67 -8.58 -13.92
N LYS A 202 18.84 -9.09 -13.60
CA LYS A 202 19.34 -9.18 -12.21
C LYS A 202 20.62 -8.38 -12.04
N ASN A 203 20.95 -8.11 -10.77
CA ASN A 203 22.20 -7.45 -10.38
C ASN A 203 22.37 -6.07 -11.04
N VAL A 204 21.27 -5.29 -11.08
CA VAL A 204 21.24 -3.96 -11.68
C VAL A 204 20.69 -2.93 -10.70
N ASP A 205 21.11 -1.68 -10.86
CA ASP A 205 20.51 -0.53 -10.19
C ASP A 205 19.69 0.26 -11.21
N ILE A 206 18.46 0.59 -10.84
CA ILE A 206 17.62 1.47 -11.65
C ILE A 206 18.13 2.90 -11.45
N THR A 207 18.26 3.65 -12.53
CA THR A 207 18.83 4.99 -12.51
C THR A 207 17.86 6.08 -12.97
N GLU A 208 16.83 5.72 -13.76
CA GLU A 208 15.88 6.70 -14.29
C GLU A 208 14.61 6.01 -14.79
N VAL A 209 13.49 6.72 -14.73
CA VAL A 209 12.27 6.41 -15.49
C VAL A 209 12.11 7.48 -16.57
N LYS A 210 11.96 7.06 -17.80
CA LYS A 210 11.79 7.96 -18.96
C LYS A 210 10.36 8.00 -19.46
N GLY A 211 9.99 9.14 -20.02
CA GLY A 211 8.68 9.34 -20.62
C GLY A 211 8.48 10.76 -21.10
N ASP A 212 7.28 11.02 -21.62
CA ASP A 212 6.79 12.36 -21.97
C ASP A 212 5.53 12.66 -21.16
N LYS A 213 4.36 12.29 -21.64
CA LYS A 213 3.09 12.36 -20.90
C LYS A 213 2.90 11.16 -19.98
N PHE A 214 3.40 10.01 -20.40
CA PHE A 214 3.40 8.74 -19.69
C PHE A 214 4.82 8.16 -19.68
N ALA A 215 5.08 7.23 -18.75
CA ALA A 215 6.31 6.47 -18.76
C ALA A 215 6.41 5.64 -20.05
N THR A 216 7.58 5.64 -20.69
CA THR A 216 7.86 4.91 -21.92
C THR A 216 9.07 4.00 -21.81
N GLY A 217 9.79 4.07 -20.68
CA GLY A 217 10.96 3.24 -20.47
C GLY A 217 11.56 3.38 -19.07
N ILE A 218 12.39 2.42 -18.74
CA ILE A 218 13.16 2.37 -17.49
C ILE A 218 14.64 2.17 -17.81
N VAL A 219 15.51 2.92 -17.16
CA VAL A 219 16.96 2.85 -17.33
C VAL A 219 17.57 2.14 -16.14
N TYR A 220 18.43 1.19 -16.39
CA TYR A 220 19.19 0.51 -15.36
C TYR A 220 20.67 0.38 -15.73
N LYS A 221 21.50 0.25 -14.71
CA LYS A 221 22.94 0.06 -14.80
C LYS A 221 23.32 -1.31 -14.23
N ASP A 222 23.99 -2.11 -15.01
CA ASP A 222 24.58 -3.37 -14.57
C ASP A 222 25.70 -3.11 -13.54
N LYS A 223 25.64 -3.77 -12.41
CA LYS A 223 26.58 -3.54 -11.28
C LYS A 223 27.97 -4.09 -11.53
N VAL A 224 28.10 -5.08 -12.40
CA VAL A 224 29.39 -5.72 -12.72
C VAL A 224 30.08 -5.01 -13.87
N THR A 225 29.35 -4.82 -14.96
CA THR A 225 29.91 -4.27 -16.20
C THR A 225 29.86 -2.75 -16.26
N GLY A 226 28.97 -2.12 -15.47
CA GLY A 226 28.72 -0.69 -15.50
C GLY A 226 27.92 -0.24 -16.73
N VAL A 227 27.49 -1.16 -17.58
CA VAL A 227 26.71 -0.85 -18.79
C VAL A 227 25.36 -0.30 -18.41
N VAL A 228 24.99 0.82 -19.01
CA VAL A 228 23.66 1.44 -18.85
C VAL A 228 22.78 0.99 -20.01
N THR A 229 21.59 0.50 -19.67
CA THR A 229 20.61 0.01 -20.66
C THR A 229 19.28 0.69 -20.43
N GLU A 230 18.66 1.15 -21.50
CA GLU A 230 17.28 1.59 -21.52
C GLU A 230 16.38 0.45 -21.99
N LEU A 231 15.37 0.12 -21.22
CA LEU A 231 14.34 -0.87 -21.54
C LEU A 231 13.05 -0.14 -21.87
N PRO A 232 12.61 -0.12 -23.13
CA PRO A 232 11.31 0.43 -23.51
C PRO A 232 10.19 -0.42 -22.90
N VAL A 233 9.26 0.22 -22.18
CA VAL A 233 8.09 -0.42 -21.55
C VAL A 233 6.94 0.57 -21.47
N GLY A 234 5.70 0.08 -21.61
CA GLY A 234 4.50 0.90 -21.48
C GLY A 234 4.03 1.07 -20.03
N GLY A 235 4.51 0.22 -19.11
CA GLY A 235 4.17 0.29 -17.70
C GLY A 235 5.25 -0.29 -16.80
N ILE A 236 5.38 0.29 -15.60
CA ILE A 236 6.39 -0.06 -14.60
C ILE A 236 5.68 -0.30 -13.26
N PHE A 237 5.72 -1.53 -12.77
CA PHE A 237 5.11 -1.96 -11.51
C PHE A 237 6.18 -2.03 -10.42
N ILE A 238 6.02 -1.24 -9.37
CA ILE A 238 7.02 -1.11 -8.30
C ILE A 238 6.67 -2.02 -7.13
N GLU A 239 7.47 -3.07 -6.92
CA GLU A 239 7.29 -4.08 -5.87
C GLU A 239 8.57 -4.24 -5.02
N ILE A 240 9.04 -3.12 -4.46
CA ILE A 240 10.26 -3.05 -3.65
C ILE A 240 10.00 -3.06 -2.14
N GLY A 241 8.78 -3.44 -1.75
CA GLY A 241 8.35 -3.63 -0.38
C GLY A 241 7.42 -2.55 0.15
N GLN A 242 6.95 -2.80 1.37
CA GLN A 242 6.05 -1.91 2.10
C GLN A 242 6.68 -1.55 3.44
N LEU A 243 6.33 -0.37 3.95
CA LEU A 243 6.71 0.12 5.27
C LEU A 243 5.46 0.14 6.13
N PRO A 244 5.34 -0.74 7.14
CA PRO A 244 4.22 -0.68 8.08
C PRO A 244 4.18 0.66 8.80
N ASN A 245 2.98 1.23 8.97
CA ASN A 245 2.80 2.48 9.72
C ASN A 245 2.72 2.16 11.22
N THR A 246 3.81 1.69 11.80
CA THR A 246 3.91 1.19 13.18
C THR A 246 4.93 1.93 14.05
N GLU A 247 5.55 2.99 13.54
CA GLU A 247 6.59 3.74 14.24
C GLU A 247 6.12 4.29 15.60
N PHE A 248 4.85 4.69 15.71
CA PHE A 248 4.25 5.20 16.95
C PHE A 248 4.15 4.16 18.07
N LEU A 249 4.34 2.87 17.76
CA LEU A 249 4.33 1.78 18.74
C LEU A 249 5.65 1.70 19.54
N ASN A 250 6.74 2.24 19.00
CA ASN A 250 8.03 2.39 19.67
C ASN A 250 8.48 1.13 20.46
N GLY A 251 8.32 -0.06 19.85
CA GLY A 251 8.71 -1.34 20.44
C GLY A 251 7.73 -1.90 21.48
N PHE A 252 6.58 -1.27 21.70
CA PHE A 252 5.55 -1.77 22.59
C PHE A 252 4.94 -3.10 22.14
N VAL A 253 4.90 -3.36 20.84
CA VAL A 253 4.40 -4.61 20.26
C VAL A 253 5.55 -5.29 19.51
N ASN A 254 5.65 -6.62 19.65
CA ASN A 254 6.58 -7.39 18.84
C ASN A 254 6.13 -7.36 17.38
N LEU A 255 6.96 -6.83 16.51
CA LEU A 255 6.73 -6.77 15.07
C LEU A 255 7.52 -7.87 14.39
N ASN A 256 7.01 -8.36 13.25
CA ASN A 256 7.77 -9.24 12.35
C ASN A 256 8.82 -8.41 11.59
N ASP A 257 9.88 -9.09 11.17
CA ASP A 257 10.94 -8.52 10.31
C ASP A 257 10.41 -8.20 8.90
#